data_fde1f801b15d7e7bd2f16ddd9c9cc979
#
_entry.id   fde1f801b15d7e7bd2f16ddd9c9cc979
#
_cell.length_a   1.000
_cell.length_b   1.000
_cell.length_c   1.000
_cell.angle_alpha   90.00
_cell.angle_beta   90.00
_cell.angle_gamma   90.00
#
_symmetry.space_group_name_H-M   'P 1'
#
loop_
_entity.id
_entity.type
_entity.pdbx_description
1 polymer ?
#
loop_
_entity_poly.entity_id
_entity_poly.type
_entity_poly.pdbx_seq_one_letter_code
_entity_poly.pdbx_strand_id
1 'polypeptide(L)'
;KARAEEVIQAALPGRVTVLRPGLIVGPHDPTGRFTYWPLRMARGGTVLAPGRPDRPVQCIDARDLAAWCVQLALLRKAGVFHGVGPSGTMADLLQACQASTDAETQLVWCDDASLLRAKADPWTGLPLWIPEADPDFGGMLLASDQRAVQAGLTTRPWMDSARDTLAWAVAALGPAGSAATLTPEAEVDILAEAQRSVNKLGSPTS
;
A
#
# COMPACT_ATOMS: atom_id res chain seq x y z
N LYS A 1 -9.00 8.53 -18.81
CA LYS A 1 -10.05 7.90 -17.96
C LYS A 1 -11.20 8.88 -17.72
N ALA A 2 -10.97 10.12 -17.25
CA ALA A 2 -12.04 11.11 -16.99
C ALA A 2 -12.98 11.30 -18.17
N ARG A 3 -12.45 11.50 -19.41
CA ARG A 3 -13.28 11.62 -20.61
C ARG A 3 -14.17 10.40 -20.90
N ALA A 4 -13.72 9.20 -20.56
CA ALA A 4 -14.54 8.00 -20.71
C ALA A 4 -15.71 8.00 -19.72
N GLU A 5 -15.47 8.47 -18.49
CA GLU A 5 -16.54 8.63 -17.49
C GLU A 5 -17.59 9.65 -17.94
N GLU A 6 -17.18 10.80 -18.50
CA GLU A 6 -18.08 11.82 -19.04
C GLU A 6 -18.95 11.27 -20.16
N VAL A 7 -18.34 10.57 -21.12
CA VAL A 7 -19.06 10.01 -22.28
C VAL A 7 -20.12 8.99 -21.83
N ILE A 8 -19.76 8.07 -20.92
CA ILE A 8 -20.70 7.02 -20.50
C ILE A 8 -21.83 7.59 -19.61
N GLN A 9 -21.53 8.60 -18.77
CA GLN A 9 -22.56 9.28 -17.98
C GLN A 9 -23.51 10.08 -18.84
N ALA A 10 -23.04 10.73 -19.92
CA ALA A 10 -23.87 11.42 -20.88
C ALA A 10 -24.76 10.46 -21.67
N ALA A 11 -24.25 9.29 -22.06
CA ALA A 11 -24.98 8.27 -22.80
C ALA A 11 -26.06 7.56 -21.95
N LEU A 12 -25.83 7.41 -20.64
CA LEU A 12 -26.71 6.66 -19.74
C LEU A 12 -26.98 7.45 -18.43
N PRO A 13 -27.66 8.62 -18.52
CA PRO A 13 -27.83 9.49 -17.36
C PRO A 13 -28.59 8.79 -16.23
N GLY A 14 -28.05 8.89 -15.00
CA GLY A 14 -28.64 8.28 -13.80
C GLY A 14 -28.54 6.75 -13.72
N ARG A 15 -27.82 6.10 -14.64
CA ARG A 15 -27.72 4.63 -14.72
C ARG A 15 -26.29 4.12 -14.63
N VAL A 16 -25.32 4.99 -14.42
CA VAL A 16 -23.89 4.64 -14.42
C VAL A 16 -23.35 4.64 -13.02
N THR A 17 -22.66 3.59 -12.66
CA THR A 17 -21.79 3.52 -11.49
C THR A 17 -20.34 3.63 -11.96
N VAL A 18 -19.63 4.66 -11.52
CA VAL A 18 -18.21 4.84 -11.76
C VAL A 18 -17.48 4.52 -10.48
N LEU A 19 -16.59 3.52 -10.52
CA LEU A 19 -15.70 3.20 -9.43
C LEU A 19 -14.29 3.66 -9.75
N ARG A 20 -13.72 4.43 -8.84
CA ARG A 20 -12.33 4.88 -8.87
C ARG A 20 -11.56 4.16 -7.76
N PRO A 21 -11.03 2.97 -8.02
CA PRO A 21 -10.31 2.22 -7.00
C PRO A 21 -9.00 2.92 -6.64
N GLY A 22 -8.60 2.78 -5.37
CA GLY A 22 -7.27 3.10 -4.91
C GLY A 22 -6.29 1.96 -5.16
N LEU A 23 -5.35 1.76 -4.25
CA LEU A 23 -4.44 0.62 -4.27
C LEU A 23 -5.23 -0.66 -3.95
N ILE A 24 -5.37 -1.52 -4.95
CA ILE A 24 -6.01 -2.83 -4.79
C ILE A 24 -4.94 -3.82 -4.32
N VAL A 25 -5.25 -4.57 -3.25
CA VAL A 25 -4.35 -5.53 -2.60
C VAL A 25 -5.03 -6.89 -2.43
N GLY A 26 -4.28 -7.88 -1.99
CA GLY A 26 -4.81 -9.22 -1.70
C GLY A 26 -4.14 -10.31 -2.51
N PRO A 27 -4.58 -11.57 -2.39
CA PRO A 27 -4.14 -12.67 -3.23
C PRO A 27 -4.28 -12.34 -4.71
N HIS A 28 -3.32 -12.80 -5.52
CA HIS A 28 -3.23 -12.54 -6.96
C HIS A 28 -2.88 -11.07 -7.34
N ASP A 29 -2.30 -10.28 -6.42
CA ASP A 29 -1.76 -8.96 -6.74
C ASP A 29 -0.69 -9.06 -7.84
N PRO A 30 -0.96 -8.55 -9.07
CA PRO A 30 -0.03 -8.67 -10.19
C PRO A 30 1.15 -7.71 -10.08
N THR A 31 1.07 -6.74 -9.16
CA THR A 31 2.07 -5.68 -9.00
C THR A 31 3.13 -6.02 -7.95
N GLY A 32 2.80 -6.90 -7.03
CA GLY A 32 3.66 -7.29 -5.91
C GLY A 32 3.90 -6.20 -4.85
N ARG A 33 3.32 -4.99 -5.03
CA ARG A 33 3.61 -3.85 -4.14
C ARG A 33 3.16 -4.07 -2.71
N PHE A 34 1.95 -4.62 -2.53
CA PHE A 34 1.50 -5.01 -1.20
C PHE A 34 2.08 -6.36 -0.79
N THR A 35 2.12 -7.33 -1.70
CA THR A 35 2.62 -8.69 -1.50
C THR A 35 4.05 -8.71 -0.95
N TYR A 36 4.87 -7.72 -1.32
CA TYR A 36 6.22 -7.54 -0.78
C TYR A 36 6.23 -7.51 0.76
N TRP A 37 5.32 -6.77 1.39
CA TRP A 37 5.36 -6.53 2.83
C TRP A 37 5.14 -7.78 3.68
N PRO A 38 4.06 -8.56 3.51
CA PRO A 38 3.92 -9.81 4.27
C PRO A 38 5.03 -10.81 3.98
N LEU A 39 5.52 -10.91 2.73
CA LEU A 39 6.67 -11.76 2.40
C LEU A 39 7.97 -11.26 3.05
N ARG A 40 8.18 -9.94 3.11
CA ARG A 40 9.34 -9.35 3.77
C ARG A 40 9.30 -9.60 5.27
N MET A 41 8.14 -9.45 5.90
CA MET A 41 7.96 -9.76 7.34
C MET A 41 8.22 -11.24 7.63
N ALA A 42 7.74 -12.14 6.78
CA ALA A 42 7.94 -13.58 6.96
C ALA A 42 9.43 -14.01 6.91
N ARG A 43 10.33 -13.20 6.33
CA ARG A 43 11.78 -13.45 6.37
C ARG A 43 12.43 -13.08 7.71
N GLY A 44 11.75 -12.30 8.54
CA GLY A 44 12.26 -11.87 9.83
C GLY A 44 13.40 -10.83 9.77
N GLY A 45 13.99 -10.57 10.93
CA GLY A 45 15.15 -9.68 11.10
C GLY A 45 14.81 -8.19 10.97
N THR A 46 15.82 -7.39 10.62
CA THR A 46 15.68 -5.94 10.47
C THR A 46 15.00 -5.60 9.15
N VAL A 47 13.92 -4.81 9.20
CA VAL A 47 13.08 -4.43 8.05
C VAL A 47 13.13 -2.93 7.87
N LEU A 48 13.43 -2.48 6.66
CA LEU A 48 13.34 -1.07 6.27
C LEU A 48 11.86 -0.63 6.24
N ALA A 49 11.50 0.33 7.09
CA ALA A 49 10.19 0.95 7.11
C ALA A 49 10.29 2.37 6.51
N PRO A 50 9.55 2.68 5.41
CA PRO A 50 9.73 3.92 4.69
C PRO A 50 8.92 5.08 5.25
N GLY A 51 9.55 6.25 5.27
CA GLY A 51 8.94 7.51 5.70
C GLY A 51 8.75 7.58 7.21
N ARG A 52 7.77 8.34 7.66
CA ARG A 52 7.37 8.43 9.07
C ARG A 52 6.29 7.40 9.40
N PRO A 53 6.25 6.88 10.66
CA PRO A 53 5.29 5.85 11.06
C PRO A 53 3.82 6.24 10.86
N ASP A 54 3.48 7.48 11.14
CA ASP A 54 2.13 8.04 11.07
C ASP A 54 1.75 8.54 9.66
N ARG A 55 2.58 8.27 8.63
CA ARG A 55 2.27 8.59 7.26
C ARG A 55 0.98 7.89 6.82
N PRO A 56 0.02 8.63 6.23
CA PRO A 56 -1.21 8.04 5.74
C PRO A 56 -0.97 7.01 4.63
N VAL A 57 -1.69 5.90 4.71
CA VAL A 57 -1.74 4.87 3.66
C VAL A 57 -3.17 4.37 3.51
N GLN A 58 -3.54 4.00 2.29
CA GLN A 58 -4.84 3.42 1.97
C GLN A 58 -4.67 2.25 1.01
N CYS A 59 -5.38 1.15 1.29
CA CYS A 59 -5.52 0.05 0.34
C CYS A 59 -6.87 -0.63 0.53
N ILE A 60 -7.36 -1.28 -0.52
CA ILE A 60 -8.60 -2.04 -0.52
C ILE A 60 -8.33 -3.46 -1.00
N ASP A 61 -8.83 -4.45 -0.27
CA ASP A 61 -8.77 -5.85 -0.71
C ASP A 61 -9.63 -6.04 -1.96
N ALA A 62 -9.07 -6.73 -2.96
CA ALA A 62 -9.76 -7.00 -4.22
C ALA A 62 -11.11 -7.70 -4.03
N ARG A 63 -11.20 -8.56 -3.01
CA ARG A 63 -12.43 -9.32 -2.70
C ARG A 63 -13.52 -8.41 -2.13
N ASP A 64 -13.14 -7.42 -1.31
CA ASP A 64 -14.09 -6.45 -0.74
C ASP A 64 -14.57 -5.48 -1.82
N LEU A 65 -13.66 -5.00 -2.67
CA LEU A 65 -14.01 -4.19 -3.82
C LEU A 65 -14.96 -4.94 -4.76
N ALA A 66 -14.67 -6.20 -5.09
CA ALA A 66 -15.49 -7.03 -5.95
C ALA A 66 -16.89 -7.29 -5.37
N ALA A 67 -16.98 -7.65 -4.08
CA ALA A 67 -18.25 -7.84 -3.40
C ALA A 67 -19.11 -6.58 -3.43
N TRP A 68 -18.49 -5.43 -3.16
CA TRP A 68 -19.20 -4.15 -3.22
C TRP A 68 -19.60 -3.75 -4.64
N CYS A 69 -18.79 -4.03 -5.68
CA CYS A 69 -19.17 -3.84 -7.07
C CYS A 69 -20.45 -4.60 -7.41
N VAL A 70 -20.55 -5.87 -7.00
CA VAL A 70 -21.75 -6.69 -7.21
C VAL A 70 -22.95 -6.10 -6.48
N GLN A 71 -22.77 -5.68 -5.23
CA GLN A 71 -23.83 -5.04 -4.43
C GLN A 71 -24.36 -3.77 -5.09
N LEU A 72 -23.48 -2.88 -5.56
CA LEU A 72 -23.89 -1.65 -6.28
C LEU A 72 -24.67 -1.96 -7.56
N ALA A 73 -24.25 -2.99 -8.30
CA ALA A 73 -24.94 -3.42 -9.50
C ALA A 73 -26.35 -3.97 -9.19
N LEU A 74 -26.50 -4.83 -8.19
CA LEU A 74 -27.78 -5.38 -7.74
C LEU A 74 -28.74 -4.29 -7.25
N LEU A 75 -28.23 -3.30 -6.54
CA LEU A 75 -28.98 -2.15 -6.03
C LEU A 75 -29.22 -1.06 -7.10
N ARG A 76 -28.66 -1.23 -8.29
CA ARG A 76 -28.68 -0.22 -9.38
C ARG A 76 -28.24 1.17 -8.89
N LYS A 77 -27.23 1.20 -8.01
CA LYS A 77 -26.75 2.42 -7.36
C LYS A 77 -25.91 3.24 -8.34
N ALA A 78 -26.47 4.29 -8.92
CA ALA A 78 -25.71 5.18 -9.79
C ALA A 78 -24.89 6.20 -8.96
N GLY A 79 -23.74 6.61 -9.51
CA GLY A 79 -22.88 7.63 -8.91
C GLY A 79 -21.40 7.40 -9.17
N VAL A 80 -20.57 8.33 -8.67
CA VAL A 80 -19.10 8.23 -8.70
C VAL A 80 -18.61 7.99 -7.29
N PHE A 81 -17.85 6.92 -7.11
CA PHE A 81 -17.36 6.47 -5.80
C PHE A 81 -15.86 6.18 -5.85
N HIS A 82 -15.14 6.58 -4.83
CA HIS A 82 -13.78 6.11 -4.61
C HIS A 82 -13.84 4.76 -3.88
N GLY A 83 -13.45 3.69 -4.57
CA GLY A 83 -13.32 2.35 -3.99
C GLY A 83 -11.97 2.21 -3.32
N VAL A 84 -11.78 2.95 -2.24
CA VAL A 84 -10.57 2.92 -1.40
C VAL A 84 -10.91 2.34 -0.05
N GLY A 85 -9.97 1.71 0.61
CA GLY A 85 -10.14 1.24 1.97
C GLY A 85 -10.07 2.38 3.00
N PRO A 86 -10.25 2.06 4.28
CA PRO A 86 -10.11 3.04 5.35
C PRO A 86 -8.72 3.65 5.34
N SER A 87 -8.64 4.92 5.71
CA SER A 87 -7.36 5.57 5.97
C SER A 87 -6.75 5.01 7.24
N GLY A 88 -5.48 4.65 7.18
CA GLY A 88 -4.66 4.25 8.32
C GLY A 88 -3.24 4.78 8.15
N THR A 89 -2.31 4.33 8.98
CA THR A 89 -0.91 4.74 8.92
C THR A 89 -0.04 3.65 8.31
N MET A 90 1.16 4.03 7.85
CA MET A 90 2.16 3.04 7.41
C MET A 90 2.53 2.09 8.56
N ALA A 91 2.58 2.59 9.80
CA ALA A 91 2.81 1.75 10.98
C ALA A 91 1.71 0.70 11.15
N ASP A 92 0.44 1.08 11.03
CA ASP A 92 -0.69 0.13 11.14
C ASP A 92 -0.61 -0.95 10.06
N LEU A 93 -0.29 -0.57 8.82
CA LEU A 93 -0.13 -1.51 7.71
C LEU A 93 1.01 -2.50 7.95
N LEU A 94 2.19 -1.99 8.34
CA LEU A 94 3.35 -2.84 8.60
C LEU A 94 3.15 -3.73 9.83
N GLN A 95 2.49 -3.25 10.88
CA GLN A 95 2.09 -4.07 12.03
C GLN A 95 1.11 -5.17 11.64
N ALA A 96 0.14 -4.88 10.77
CA ALA A 96 -0.77 -5.90 10.23
C ALA A 96 0.00 -6.99 9.45
N CYS A 97 1.02 -6.60 8.68
CA CYS A 97 1.89 -7.55 7.99
C CYS A 97 2.78 -8.35 8.98
N GLN A 98 3.31 -7.72 10.04
CA GLN A 98 4.03 -8.43 11.11
C GLN A 98 3.14 -9.47 11.80
N ALA A 99 1.91 -9.10 12.14
CA ALA A 99 0.95 -9.99 12.79
C ALA A 99 0.45 -11.14 11.89
N SER A 100 0.74 -11.11 10.59
CA SER A 100 0.38 -12.19 9.65
C SER A 100 1.40 -13.33 9.58
N THR A 101 2.49 -13.26 10.34
CA THR A 101 3.58 -14.25 10.39
C THR A 101 4.13 -14.39 11.81
N ASP A 102 4.75 -15.53 12.10
CA ASP A 102 5.40 -15.81 13.39
C ASP A 102 6.87 -15.34 13.44
N ALA A 103 7.37 -14.77 12.36
CA ALA A 103 8.77 -14.33 12.28
C ALA A 103 9.00 -13.06 13.10
N GLU A 104 10.04 -13.03 13.91
CA GLU A 104 10.44 -11.84 14.64
C GLU A 104 11.05 -10.80 13.70
N THR A 105 10.51 -9.58 13.74
CA THR A 105 10.95 -8.47 12.90
C THR A 105 11.12 -7.18 13.70
N GLN A 106 12.14 -6.41 13.34
CA GLN A 106 12.40 -5.08 13.87
C GLN A 106 12.30 -4.03 12.76
N LEU A 107 11.32 -3.13 12.85
CA LEU A 107 11.17 -2.03 11.90
C LEU A 107 12.22 -0.93 12.18
N VAL A 108 12.94 -0.52 11.13
CA VAL A 108 13.83 0.63 11.14
C VAL A 108 13.27 1.68 10.20
N TRP A 109 12.75 2.75 10.80
CA TRP A 109 12.13 3.84 10.05
C TRP A 109 13.19 4.74 9.42
N CYS A 110 13.04 4.99 8.11
CA CYS A 110 13.91 5.85 7.34
C CYS A 110 13.09 6.99 6.73
N ASP A 111 13.43 8.22 7.06
CA ASP A 111 12.75 9.40 6.53
C ASP A 111 12.95 9.58 5.02
N ASP A 112 12.09 10.37 4.39
CA ASP A 112 12.10 10.61 2.95
C ASP A 112 13.46 11.17 2.48
N ALA A 113 14.09 12.04 3.26
CA ALA A 113 15.37 12.62 2.90
C ALA A 113 16.49 11.57 2.88
N SER A 114 16.50 10.64 3.82
CA SER A 114 17.44 9.52 3.87
C SER A 114 17.23 8.54 2.73
N LEU A 115 15.99 8.21 2.43
CA LEU A 115 15.62 7.33 1.33
C LEU A 115 16.01 7.93 -0.04
N LEU A 116 15.78 9.23 -0.24
CA LEU A 116 16.18 9.93 -1.46
C LEU A 116 17.71 10.00 -1.60
N ARG A 117 18.46 10.24 -0.51
CA ARG A 117 19.93 10.20 -0.54
C ARG A 117 20.45 8.81 -0.89
N ALA A 118 19.82 7.77 -0.38
CA ALA A 118 20.14 6.38 -0.71
C ALA A 118 19.66 5.96 -2.10
N LYS A 119 19.03 6.88 -2.85
CA LYS A 119 18.47 6.64 -4.19
C LYS A 119 17.46 5.50 -4.22
N ALA A 120 16.67 5.32 -3.14
CA ALA A 120 15.56 4.40 -3.14
C ALA A 120 14.57 4.80 -4.24
N ASP A 121 14.14 3.83 -5.05
CA ASP A 121 13.21 4.08 -6.14
C ASP A 121 11.77 4.10 -5.57
N PRO A 122 11.05 5.23 -5.65
CA PRO A 122 9.70 5.33 -5.13
C PRO A 122 8.75 4.40 -5.86
N TRP A 123 7.79 3.83 -5.12
CA TRP A 123 6.66 3.03 -5.59
C TRP A 123 7.01 1.70 -6.25
N THR A 124 8.06 1.63 -7.06
CA THR A 124 8.49 0.41 -7.76
C THR A 124 9.59 -0.34 -7.04
N GLY A 125 10.64 0.33 -6.65
CA GLY A 125 11.73 -0.26 -5.88
C GLY A 125 11.39 -0.41 -4.40
N LEU A 126 10.92 0.65 -3.75
CA LEU A 126 10.44 0.61 -2.36
C LEU A 126 8.90 0.72 -2.35
N PRO A 127 8.20 -0.42 -2.21
CA PRO A 127 6.76 -0.47 -2.38
C PRO A 127 6.00 0.39 -1.38
N LEU A 128 4.92 1.02 -1.85
CA LEU A 128 4.01 1.88 -1.10
C LEU A 128 4.65 3.17 -0.56
N TRP A 129 5.89 3.44 -0.91
CA TRP A 129 6.55 4.68 -0.55
C TRP A 129 6.58 5.65 -1.74
N ILE A 130 6.13 6.86 -1.49
CA ILE A 130 6.26 8.04 -2.36
C ILE A 130 6.66 9.18 -1.43
N PRO A 131 7.67 10.00 -1.74
CA PRO A 131 8.00 11.15 -0.91
C PRO A 131 6.78 12.05 -0.68
N GLU A 132 6.55 12.50 0.54
CA GLU A 132 5.37 13.34 0.85
C GLU A 132 5.41 14.69 0.12
N ALA A 133 6.60 15.18 -0.17
CA ALA A 133 6.82 16.41 -0.94
C ALA A 133 6.68 16.22 -2.46
N ASP A 134 6.37 15.00 -2.95
CA ASP A 134 6.14 14.76 -4.38
C ASP A 134 4.89 15.54 -4.83
N PRO A 135 5.02 16.49 -5.79
CA PRO A 135 3.92 17.39 -6.16
C PRO A 135 2.79 16.68 -6.91
N ASP A 136 3.07 15.54 -7.55
CA ASP A 136 2.12 14.83 -8.38
C ASP A 136 1.46 13.66 -7.64
N PHE A 137 2.21 12.97 -6.78
CA PHE A 137 1.78 11.72 -6.18
C PHE A 137 1.79 11.70 -4.64
N GLY A 138 2.31 12.72 -3.95
CA GLY A 138 2.38 12.74 -2.49
C GLY A 138 1.03 12.57 -1.79
N GLY A 139 -0.07 12.98 -2.43
CA GLY A 139 -1.44 12.81 -1.95
C GLY A 139 -2.18 11.57 -2.47
N MET A 140 -1.53 10.66 -3.20
CA MET A 140 -2.21 9.56 -3.91
C MET A 140 -3.01 8.62 -3.00
N LEU A 141 -2.60 8.47 -1.74
CA LEU A 141 -3.23 7.58 -0.76
C LEU A 141 -4.11 8.32 0.25
N LEU A 142 -4.67 9.49 -0.13
CA LEU A 142 -5.48 10.36 0.73
C LEU A 142 -6.92 10.55 0.23
N ALA A 143 -7.44 9.62 -0.57
CA ALA A 143 -8.80 9.75 -1.09
C ALA A 143 -9.85 9.48 -0.01
N SER A 144 -10.97 10.23 -0.03
CA SER A 144 -12.09 9.99 0.88
C SER A 144 -12.89 8.77 0.47
N ASP A 145 -13.08 7.83 1.40
CA ASP A 145 -13.95 6.65 1.27
C ASP A 145 -15.40 6.90 1.70
N GLN A 146 -15.70 8.07 2.26
CA GLN A 146 -16.97 8.38 2.93
C GLN A 146 -18.20 8.04 2.07
N ARG A 147 -18.20 8.40 0.79
CA ARG A 147 -19.31 8.09 -0.11
C ARG A 147 -19.45 6.59 -0.39
N ALA A 148 -18.33 5.88 -0.43
CA ALA A 148 -18.32 4.43 -0.62
C ALA A 148 -18.90 3.72 0.61
N VAL A 149 -18.48 4.11 1.81
CA VAL A 149 -19.02 3.60 3.09
C VAL A 149 -20.51 3.88 3.21
N GLN A 150 -20.98 5.10 2.90
CA GLN A 150 -22.40 5.44 2.85
C GLN A 150 -23.19 4.63 1.80
N ALA A 151 -22.52 4.14 0.76
CA ALA A 151 -23.08 3.27 -0.25
C ALA A 151 -22.89 1.78 0.03
N GLY A 152 -22.50 1.42 1.26
CA GLY A 152 -22.42 0.04 1.76
C GLY A 152 -21.07 -0.64 1.56
N LEU A 153 -20.00 0.08 1.26
CA LEU A 153 -18.66 -0.51 1.27
C LEU A 153 -18.30 -0.97 2.69
N THR A 154 -17.94 -2.24 2.81
CA THR A 154 -17.34 -2.82 4.01
C THR A 154 -15.98 -3.41 3.63
N THR A 155 -15.01 -3.33 4.53
CA THR A 155 -13.65 -3.82 4.30
C THR A 155 -13.22 -4.73 5.44
N ARG A 156 -12.41 -5.72 5.11
CA ARG A 156 -11.75 -6.58 6.09
C ARG A 156 -10.59 -5.85 6.77
N PRO A 157 -10.15 -6.32 7.94
CA PRO A 157 -8.90 -5.85 8.55
C PRO A 157 -7.69 -6.12 7.63
N TRP A 158 -6.71 -5.22 7.61
CA TRP A 158 -5.48 -5.38 6.82
C TRP A 158 -4.71 -6.65 7.18
N MET A 159 -4.78 -7.10 8.43
CA MET A 159 -4.17 -8.35 8.88
C MET A 159 -4.71 -9.56 8.11
N ASP A 160 -6.02 -9.61 7.84
CA ASP A 160 -6.62 -10.70 7.07
C ASP A 160 -6.15 -10.67 5.61
N SER A 161 -6.09 -9.48 4.99
CA SER A 161 -5.52 -9.32 3.66
C SER A 161 -4.05 -9.71 3.61
N ALA A 162 -3.25 -9.34 4.63
CA ALA A 162 -1.83 -9.68 4.71
C ALA A 162 -1.62 -11.18 4.86
N ARG A 163 -2.35 -11.84 5.76
CA ARG A 163 -2.28 -13.29 5.99
C ARG A 163 -2.63 -14.07 4.72
N ASP A 164 -3.76 -13.74 4.10
CA ASP A 164 -4.24 -14.45 2.92
C ASP A 164 -3.32 -14.20 1.71
N THR A 165 -2.76 -12.98 1.58
CA THR A 165 -1.77 -12.65 0.55
C THR A 165 -0.48 -13.43 0.77
N LEU A 166 0.02 -13.51 2.01
CA LEU A 166 1.20 -14.30 2.35
C LEU A 166 1.00 -15.78 1.99
N ALA A 167 -0.11 -16.37 2.42
CA ALA A 167 -0.41 -17.77 2.14
C ALA A 167 -0.46 -18.05 0.62
N TRP A 168 -1.13 -17.20 -0.14
CA TRP A 168 -1.16 -17.30 -1.60
C TRP A 168 0.23 -17.13 -2.21
N ALA A 169 0.98 -16.11 -1.81
CA ALA A 169 2.28 -15.80 -2.39
C ALA A 169 3.29 -16.93 -2.16
N VAL A 170 3.33 -17.51 -0.96
CA VAL A 170 4.20 -18.64 -0.66
C VAL A 170 3.84 -19.86 -1.51
N ALA A 171 2.54 -20.14 -1.70
CA ALA A 171 2.08 -21.28 -2.49
C ALA A 171 2.31 -21.10 -4.00
N ALA A 172 2.10 -19.88 -4.53
CA ALA A 172 2.11 -19.61 -5.97
C ALA A 172 3.48 -19.14 -6.50
N LEU A 173 4.23 -18.39 -5.69
CA LEU A 173 5.48 -17.71 -6.09
C LEU A 173 6.70 -18.28 -5.35
N GLY A 174 6.48 -19.06 -4.30
CA GLY A 174 7.51 -19.48 -3.36
C GLY A 174 7.88 -18.37 -2.33
N PRO A 175 8.72 -18.71 -1.33
CA PRO A 175 9.05 -17.81 -0.23
C PRO A 175 9.87 -16.57 -0.64
N ALA A 176 10.53 -16.60 -1.79
CA ALA A 176 11.24 -15.46 -2.35
C ALA A 176 10.32 -14.41 -2.98
N GLY A 177 9.08 -14.79 -3.32
CA GLY A 177 8.12 -13.90 -3.96
C GLY A 177 8.46 -13.50 -5.39
N SER A 178 7.73 -12.51 -5.91
CA SER A 178 7.99 -11.92 -7.22
C SER A 178 9.20 -10.99 -7.19
N ALA A 179 9.98 -10.99 -8.26
CA ALA A 179 11.22 -10.19 -8.43
C ALA A 179 11.01 -8.66 -8.52
N ALA A 180 9.80 -8.15 -8.26
CA ALA A 180 9.41 -6.78 -8.63
C ALA A 180 9.68 -5.71 -7.55
N THR A 181 10.54 -5.97 -6.56
CA THR A 181 10.63 -5.08 -5.40
C THR A 181 12.04 -5.05 -4.83
N LEU A 182 12.23 -4.31 -3.75
CA LEU A 182 13.50 -4.13 -3.08
C LEU A 182 14.23 -5.46 -2.81
N THR A 183 15.45 -5.61 -3.33
CA THR A 183 16.27 -6.79 -3.05
C THR A 183 16.85 -6.72 -1.63
N PRO A 184 17.22 -7.86 -1.02
CA PRO A 184 17.86 -7.86 0.30
C PRO A 184 19.12 -7.00 0.37
N GLU A 185 19.94 -7.01 -0.69
CA GLU A 185 21.17 -6.24 -0.79
C GLU A 185 20.88 -4.73 -0.82
N ALA A 186 19.92 -4.31 -1.64
CA ALA A 186 19.51 -2.91 -1.72
C ALA A 186 18.87 -2.42 -0.40
N GLU A 187 18.13 -3.27 0.31
CA GLU A 187 17.60 -2.94 1.63
C GLU A 187 18.71 -2.71 2.65
N VAL A 188 19.73 -3.56 2.67
CA VAL A 188 20.91 -3.41 3.55
C VAL A 188 21.65 -2.11 3.24
N ASP A 189 21.87 -1.79 1.99
CA ASP A 189 22.56 -0.56 1.56
C ASP A 189 21.80 0.70 1.99
N ILE A 190 20.48 0.71 1.84
CA ILE A 190 19.62 1.82 2.28
C ILE A 190 19.67 1.97 3.81
N LEU A 191 19.55 0.88 4.54
CA LEU A 191 19.65 0.89 6.02
C LEU A 191 21.00 1.43 6.50
N ALA A 192 22.08 1.00 5.87
CA ALA A 192 23.44 1.48 6.21
C ALA A 192 23.59 2.99 5.93
N GLU A 193 23.03 3.51 4.83
CA GLU A 193 23.05 4.95 4.52
C GLU A 193 22.23 5.76 5.53
N ALA A 194 21.04 5.27 5.90
CA ALA A 194 20.20 5.91 6.90
C ALA A 194 20.91 6.02 8.26
N GLN A 195 21.58 4.96 8.71
CA GLN A 195 22.36 4.95 9.95
C GLN A 195 23.53 5.93 9.91
N ARG A 196 24.27 6.03 8.79
CA ARG A 196 25.35 7.01 8.62
C ARG A 196 24.86 8.44 8.76
N SER A 197 23.66 8.72 8.28
CA SER A 197 23.05 10.06 8.34
C SER A 197 22.69 10.47 9.76
N VAL A 198 22.15 9.55 10.56
CA VAL A 198 21.83 9.79 11.99
C VAL A 198 23.11 10.08 12.78
N ASN A 199 24.17 9.32 12.56
CA ASN A 199 25.44 9.48 13.28
C ASN A 199 26.14 10.82 12.96
N LYS A 200 25.99 11.33 11.73
CA LYS A 200 26.55 12.64 11.34
C LYS A 200 25.81 13.84 11.98
N LEU A 201 24.53 13.70 12.26
CA LEU A 201 23.72 14.73 12.92
C LEU A 201 23.90 14.74 14.44
N GLY A 202 24.33 13.63 15.03
CA GLY A 202 24.57 13.48 16.47
C GLY A 202 25.98 13.80 16.94
N SER A 203 26.91 14.14 16.05
CA SER A 203 28.26 14.54 16.44
C SER A 203 28.29 16.04 16.77
N PRO A 204 28.50 16.47 18.03
CA PRO A 204 28.63 17.88 18.34
C PRO A 204 29.85 18.42 17.59
N THR A 205 29.68 19.49 16.85
CA THR A 205 30.77 20.31 16.29
C THR A 205 31.64 20.80 17.47
N SER A 206 32.86 20.28 17.52
CA SER A 206 33.87 20.70 18.49
C SER A 206 34.33 22.14 18.19
#